data_ecc11d6089e27ef5c3c626c3a48993fc
#
_entry.id   ecc11d6089e27ef5c3c626c3a48993fc
#
_cell.length_a   1.000
_cell.length_b   1.000
_cell.length_c   1.000
_cell.angle_alpha   90.00
_cell.angle_beta   90.00
_cell.angle_gamma   90.00
#
_symmetry.space_group_name_H-M   'P 1'
#
loop_
_entity.id
_entity.type
_entity.pdbx_description
1 polymer ?
#
loop_
_entity_poly.entity_id
_entity_poly.type
_entity_poly.pdbx_seq_one_letter_code
_entity_poly.pdbx_strand_id
1 'polypeptide(L)'
;CGGGMAVSAGMADFTFMEDTSAKLFVNSPNALEGNYKAKCDTSSAKFQAEESGLVDFTGDEASVLSQIRTLVSILPSNNEEDLSEVDCTDDLNRMCAGIEGYTGDTAAALQMISDNNFFMEVKKNYGASMVTGFIRLNGSTVGCVANRSEVYENGEKVQTLEAALCGKGCEKATDFINFCDAFSIPVLTLVNVNGYRATMCSERKIAKLAAKLTYAYADATVPKVTVVVKNALGSAGLTMGSKSLGADVVYAWPNAVIGTMDPAEAVKIMYAKEIEAADDAVAMIKEKTAEYTAMQ
;
A
#
# COMPACT_ATOMS: atom_id res chain seq x y z
N CYS A 1 15.52 -20.66 9.29
CA CYS A 1 15.15 -21.46 8.10
C CYS A 1 16.11 -21.16 6.96
N GLY A 2 16.68 -22.18 6.31
CA GLY A 2 17.60 -22.07 5.17
C GLY A 2 17.25 -23.01 4.04
N GLY A 3 17.71 -22.69 2.81
CA GLY A 3 17.46 -23.52 1.63
C GLY A 3 15.99 -23.68 1.29
N GLY A 4 15.56 -24.89 0.98
CA GLY A 4 14.18 -25.22 0.62
C GLY A 4 13.13 -24.86 1.68
N MET A 5 13.48 -24.81 2.94
CA MET A 5 12.55 -24.37 3.99
C MET A 5 12.18 -22.89 3.90
N ALA A 6 13.02 -22.05 3.33
CA ALA A 6 12.66 -20.66 3.06
C ALA A 6 11.59 -20.55 1.96
N VAL A 7 11.61 -21.48 0.99
CA VAL A 7 10.55 -21.59 -0.03
C VAL A 7 9.23 -21.98 0.63
N SER A 8 9.26 -22.93 1.57
CA SER A 8 8.05 -23.31 2.33
C SER A 8 7.49 -22.15 3.15
N ALA A 9 8.36 -21.32 3.75
CA ALA A 9 7.92 -20.10 4.42
C ALA A 9 7.23 -19.11 3.47
N GLY A 10 7.71 -19.02 2.22
CA GLY A 10 7.10 -18.18 1.18
C GLY A 10 5.75 -18.71 0.64
N MET A 11 5.33 -19.91 1.02
CA MET A 11 4.01 -20.47 0.70
C MET A 11 2.95 -20.16 1.76
N ALA A 12 3.37 -19.62 2.92
CA ALA A 12 2.44 -19.23 3.97
C ALA A 12 1.78 -17.89 3.65
N ASP A 13 0.53 -17.71 4.08
CA ASP A 13 -0.19 -16.44 3.92
C ASP A 13 0.47 -15.31 4.71
N PHE A 14 0.99 -15.62 5.90
CA PHE A 14 1.70 -14.65 6.73
C PHE A 14 2.95 -15.26 7.36
N THR A 15 4.03 -14.49 7.32
CA THR A 15 5.33 -14.88 7.90
C THR A 15 5.73 -13.89 8.98
N PHE A 16 6.02 -14.43 10.17
CA PHE A 16 6.50 -13.68 11.33
C PHE A 16 7.96 -14.03 11.61
N MET A 17 8.76 -13.04 11.97
CA MET A 17 10.17 -13.26 12.23
C MET A 17 10.66 -12.42 13.40
N GLU A 18 11.30 -13.08 14.37
CA GLU A 18 12.01 -12.38 15.46
C GLU A 18 13.22 -11.65 14.87
N ASP A 19 13.46 -10.40 15.32
CA ASP A 19 14.33 -9.46 14.62
C ASP A 19 15.83 -9.56 14.98
N THR A 20 16.21 -10.25 16.06
CA THR A 20 17.59 -10.32 16.54
C THR A 20 18.30 -11.60 16.14
N SER A 21 17.72 -12.75 16.40
CA SER A 21 18.37 -14.06 16.28
C SER A 21 17.88 -14.90 15.10
N ALA A 22 16.65 -14.66 14.64
CA ALA A 22 16.07 -15.46 13.56
C ALA A 22 16.78 -15.21 12.21
N LYS A 23 16.90 -16.28 11.41
CA LYS A 23 17.53 -16.24 10.09
C LYS A 23 16.64 -16.95 9.06
N LEU A 24 16.43 -16.30 7.92
CA LEU A 24 15.63 -16.81 6.80
C LEU A 24 16.34 -16.52 5.47
N PHE A 25 16.69 -17.56 4.69
CA PHE A 25 17.40 -17.41 3.44
C PHE A 25 17.29 -18.66 2.56
N VAL A 26 17.30 -18.50 1.23
CA VAL A 26 17.48 -19.62 0.30
C VAL A 26 18.96 -19.95 0.19
N ASN A 27 19.80 -18.97 -0.13
CA ASN A 27 21.25 -19.09 -0.17
C ASN A 27 21.86 -18.32 0.99
N SER A 28 22.82 -18.95 1.71
CA SER A 28 23.52 -18.28 2.80
C SER A 28 24.15 -16.96 2.32
N PRO A 29 24.06 -15.87 3.11
CA PRO A 29 24.73 -14.60 2.77
C PRO A 29 26.20 -14.75 2.38
N ASN A 30 26.90 -15.69 3.01
CA ASN A 30 28.32 -15.96 2.73
C ASN A 30 28.57 -16.67 1.39
N ALA A 31 27.55 -17.31 0.82
CA ALA A 31 27.64 -18.00 -0.46
C ALA A 31 27.24 -17.12 -1.65
N LEU A 32 26.73 -15.89 -1.39
CA LEU A 32 26.30 -14.98 -2.46
C LEU A 32 27.51 -14.34 -3.14
N GLU A 33 27.51 -14.39 -4.47
CA GLU A 33 28.55 -13.76 -5.28
C GLU A 33 28.63 -12.24 -4.99
N GLY A 34 29.85 -11.77 -4.72
CA GLY A 34 30.10 -10.36 -4.41
C GLY A 34 29.76 -9.92 -3.01
N ASN A 35 29.05 -10.73 -2.20
CA ASN A 35 28.63 -10.33 -0.85
C ASN A 35 29.79 -10.21 0.15
N TYR A 36 30.93 -10.84 -0.14
CA TYR A 36 32.16 -10.64 0.66
C TYR A 36 32.62 -9.17 0.69
N LYS A 37 32.25 -8.35 -0.31
CA LYS A 37 32.50 -6.91 -0.36
C LYS A 37 31.36 -6.13 0.30
N ALA A 38 30.10 -6.43 -0.04
CA ALA A 38 28.93 -5.74 0.45
C ALA A 38 28.61 -6.03 1.90
N LYS A 39 28.96 -7.23 2.40
CA LYS A 39 28.67 -7.71 3.77
C LYS A 39 27.20 -7.54 4.16
N CYS A 40 26.28 -7.72 3.21
CA CYS A 40 24.85 -7.62 3.44
C CYS A 40 24.34 -8.90 4.12
N ASP A 41 23.70 -8.78 5.25
CA ASP A 41 23.03 -9.91 5.91
C ASP A 41 21.63 -10.13 5.30
N THR A 42 21.61 -10.79 4.15
CA THR A 42 20.37 -11.14 3.44
C THR A 42 19.51 -12.16 4.19
N SER A 43 19.98 -12.71 5.29
CA SER A 43 19.22 -13.62 6.15
C SER A 43 18.50 -12.94 7.31
N SER A 44 18.74 -11.64 7.55
CA SER A 44 18.17 -10.90 8.67
C SER A 44 16.69 -10.61 8.49
N ALA A 45 15.96 -10.47 9.59
CA ALA A 45 14.55 -10.06 9.58
C ALA A 45 14.35 -8.73 8.86
N LYS A 46 15.27 -7.78 9.07
CA LYS A 46 15.25 -6.49 8.36
C LYS A 46 15.29 -6.66 6.85
N PHE A 47 16.24 -7.42 6.31
CA PHE A 47 16.34 -7.65 4.87
C PHE A 47 15.08 -8.35 4.32
N GLN A 48 14.60 -9.36 5.04
CA GLN A 48 13.42 -10.12 4.61
C GLN A 48 12.12 -9.32 4.68
N ALA A 49 12.02 -8.34 5.59
CA ALA A 49 10.87 -7.45 5.69
C ALA A 49 10.94 -6.23 4.77
N GLU A 50 12.13 -5.64 4.53
CA GLU A 50 12.24 -4.37 3.78
C GLU A 50 12.58 -4.56 2.30
N GLU A 51 13.37 -5.59 1.97
CA GLU A 51 13.89 -5.78 0.61
C GLU A 51 13.24 -6.94 -0.12
N SER A 52 13.07 -8.10 0.51
CA SER A 52 12.47 -9.26 -0.13
C SER A 52 10.94 -9.27 -0.08
N GLY A 53 10.34 -8.67 0.96
CA GLY A 53 8.90 -8.71 1.19
C GLY A 53 8.35 -10.09 1.60
N LEU A 54 9.24 -11.01 1.98
CA LEU A 54 8.82 -12.35 2.42
C LEU A 54 8.23 -12.34 3.83
N VAL A 55 8.71 -11.44 4.70
CA VAL A 55 8.28 -11.36 6.10
C VAL A 55 7.28 -10.23 6.27
N ASP A 56 6.12 -10.55 6.83
CA ASP A 56 5.02 -9.61 7.05
C ASP A 56 5.18 -8.82 8.35
N PHE A 57 5.64 -9.48 9.39
CA PHE A 57 5.75 -8.92 10.73
C PHE A 57 7.10 -9.25 11.38
N THR A 58 7.71 -8.25 11.98
CA THR A 58 8.96 -8.40 12.74
C THR A 58 8.81 -7.79 14.12
N GLY A 59 9.67 -8.20 15.05
CA GLY A 59 9.75 -7.68 16.41
C GLY A 59 10.46 -8.64 17.34
N ASP A 60 10.48 -8.30 18.60
CA ASP A 60 10.91 -9.25 19.64
C ASP A 60 9.91 -10.41 19.80
N GLU A 61 10.27 -11.44 20.49
CA GLU A 61 9.45 -12.64 20.68
C GLU A 61 8.06 -12.32 21.25
N ALA A 62 7.96 -11.43 22.22
CA ALA A 62 6.68 -11.05 22.83
C ALA A 62 5.79 -10.31 21.85
N SER A 63 6.35 -9.39 21.08
CA SER A 63 5.66 -8.63 20.03
C SER A 63 5.16 -9.56 18.92
N VAL A 64 6.00 -10.48 18.44
CA VAL A 64 5.64 -11.47 17.41
C VAL A 64 4.48 -12.35 17.90
N LEU A 65 4.54 -12.88 19.12
CA LEU A 65 3.46 -13.68 19.68
C LEU A 65 2.16 -12.88 19.85
N SER A 66 2.25 -11.60 20.24
CA SER A 66 1.10 -10.71 20.33
C SER A 66 0.48 -10.44 18.95
N GLN A 67 1.29 -10.19 17.93
CA GLN A 67 0.84 -9.99 16.55
C GLN A 67 0.14 -11.24 16.00
N ILE A 68 0.68 -12.44 16.24
CA ILE A 68 0.05 -13.71 15.87
C ILE A 68 -1.33 -13.83 16.52
N ARG A 69 -1.44 -13.56 17.84
CA ARG A 69 -2.74 -13.62 18.55
C ARG A 69 -3.74 -12.63 17.96
N THR A 70 -3.29 -11.42 17.66
CA THR A 70 -4.12 -10.39 17.03
C THR A 70 -4.61 -10.84 15.66
N LEU A 71 -3.73 -11.35 14.80
CA LEU A 71 -4.09 -11.84 13.48
C LEU A 71 -5.14 -12.96 13.57
N VAL A 72 -4.90 -13.97 14.41
CA VAL A 72 -5.85 -15.09 14.60
C VAL A 72 -7.21 -14.61 15.11
N SER A 73 -7.25 -13.53 15.92
CA SER A 73 -8.51 -13.00 16.46
C SER A 73 -9.38 -12.24 15.45
N ILE A 74 -8.80 -11.83 14.31
CA ILE A 74 -9.51 -11.05 13.28
C ILE A 74 -9.83 -11.86 12.04
N LEU A 75 -9.24 -13.03 11.88
CA LEU A 75 -9.49 -13.92 10.75
C LEU A 75 -10.58 -14.94 11.08
N PRO A 76 -11.32 -15.44 10.07
CA PRO A 76 -12.21 -16.60 10.26
C PRO A 76 -11.37 -17.85 10.58
N SER A 77 -12.00 -18.90 11.10
CA SER A 77 -11.30 -20.15 11.46
C SER A 77 -10.68 -20.87 10.27
N ASN A 78 -11.25 -20.67 9.08
CA ASN A 78 -10.75 -21.16 7.79
C ASN A 78 -11.37 -20.32 6.66
N ASN A 79 -10.99 -20.61 5.43
CA ASN A 79 -11.44 -19.86 4.25
C ASN A 79 -12.87 -20.21 3.76
N GLU A 80 -13.55 -21.16 4.38
CA GLU A 80 -14.92 -21.56 4.04
C GLU A 80 -15.94 -21.02 5.06
N GLU A 81 -15.50 -20.49 6.20
CA GLU A 81 -16.34 -19.92 7.23
C GLU A 81 -16.58 -18.43 7.04
N ASP A 82 -17.73 -17.95 7.53
CA ASP A 82 -18.05 -16.53 7.56
C ASP A 82 -17.05 -15.77 8.45
N LEU A 83 -16.90 -14.48 8.14
CA LEU A 83 -16.07 -13.59 8.95
C LEU A 83 -16.49 -13.62 10.41
N SER A 84 -15.51 -13.67 11.30
CA SER A 84 -15.76 -13.54 12.74
C SER A 84 -16.27 -12.12 13.03
N GLU A 85 -17.51 -12.05 13.51
CA GLU A 85 -18.08 -10.81 14.04
C GLU A 85 -17.80 -10.72 15.53
N VAL A 86 -17.38 -9.55 15.97
CA VAL A 86 -17.17 -9.22 17.39
C VAL A 86 -18.11 -8.09 17.74
N ASP A 87 -18.68 -8.13 18.94
CA ASP A 87 -19.52 -7.03 19.42
C ASP A 87 -18.79 -5.70 19.33
N CYS A 88 -19.32 -4.77 18.53
CA CYS A 88 -18.76 -3.43 18.41
C CYS A 88 -19.08 -2.62 19.65
N THR A 89 -18.04 -2.17 20.33
CA THR A 89 -18.15 -1.30 21.52
C THR A 89 -17.90 0.16 21.19
N ASP A 90 -17.59 0.50 19.93
CA ASP A 90 -17.35 1.87 19.46
C ASP A 90 -18.68 2.58 19.13
N ASP A 91 -18.67 3.91 19.16
CA ASP A 91 -19.82 4.70 18.69
C ASP A 91 -19.79 4.79 17.16
N LEU A 92 -20.67 4.06 16.51
CA LEU A 92 -20.78 4.01 15.03
C LEU A 92 -21.11 5.38 14.40
N ASN A 93 -21.58 6.36 15.20
CA ASN A 93 -21.88 7.71 14.75
C ASN A 93 -20.78 8.72 15.15
N ARG A 94 -19.67 8.26 15.70
CA ARG A 94 -18.58 9.18 16.04
C ARG A 94 -18.02 9.85 14.80
N MET A 95 -17.73 11.12 14.92
CA MET A 95 -17.07 11.86 13.85
C MET A 95 -15.56 11.68 13.93
N CYS A 96 -14.93 11.33 12.80
CA CYS A 96 -13.48 11.27 12.68
C CYS A 96 -12.92 12.69 12.41
N ALA A 97 -13.07 13.61 13.36
CA ALA A 97 -12.63 14.99 13.20
C ALA A 97 -11.12 15.07 12.93
N GLY A 98 -10.73 15.86 11.92
CA GLY A 98 -9.34 16.03 11.53
C GLY A 98 -8.80 14.97 10.55
N ILE A 99 -9.63 14.01 10.11
CA ILE A 99 -9.21 12.97 9.15
C ILE A 99 -8.73 13.57 7.82
N GLU A 100 -9.24 14.74 7.44
CA GLU A 100 -8.81 15.49 6.26
C GLU A 100 -7.33 15.89 6.31
N GLY A 101 -6.73 15.98 7.48
CA GLY A 101 -5.29 16.21 7.68
C GLY A 101 -4.43 14.98 7.34
N TYR A 102 -5.02 13.80 7.29
CA TYR A 102 -4.32 12.53 7.06
C TYR A 102 -4.53 11.93 5.66
N THR A 103 -4.90 12.74 4.67
CA THR A 103 -4.98 12.29 3.27
C THR A 103 -3.65 11.78 2.71
N GLY A 104 -2.55 12.24 3.26
CA GLY A 104 -1.19 11.77 2.95
C GLY A 104 -0.76 10.54 3.75
N ASP A 105 -1.21 10.41 5.00
CA ASP A 105 -0.97 9.23 5.86
C ASP A 105 -2.24 8.39 5.98
N THR A 106 -2.48 7.58 4.98
CA THR A 106 -3.67 6.73 4.91
C THR A 106 -3.68 5.64 5.98
N ALA A 107 -2.53 5.27 6.57
CA ALA A 107 -2.49 4.34 7.70
C ALA A 107 -3.12 4.98 8.95
N ALA A 108 -2.79 6.24 9.24
CA ALA A 108 -3.43 6.99 10.32
C ALA A 108 -4.93 7.21 10.05
N ALA A 109 -5.31 7.53 8.81
CA ALA A 109 -6.71 7.66 8.42
C ALA A 109 -7.49 6.35 8.63
N LEU A 110 -6.94 5.20 8.22
CA LEU A 110 -7.52 3.87 8.43
C LEU A 110 -7.68 3.55 9.92
N GLN A 111 -6.68 3.86 10.73
CA GLN A 111 -6.77 3.71 12.19
C GLN A 111 -7.90 4.57 12.78
N MET A 112 -8.05 5.80 12.33
CA MET A 112 -9.09 6.72 12.83
C MET A 112 -10.51 6.26 12.52
N ILE A 113 -10.77 5.65 11.37
CA ILE A 113 -12.11 5.18 11.01
C ILE A 113 -12.45 3.82 11.61
N SER A 114 -11.45 3.06 12.05
CA SER A 114 -11.62 1.72 12.59
C SER A 114 -12.21 1.73 14.00
N ASP A 115 -13.00 0.72 14.32
CA ASP A 115 -13.54 0.49 15.65
C ASP A 115 -12.41 0.52 16.69
N ASN A 116 -12.57 1.32 17.74
CA ASN A 116 -11.58 1.50 18.81
C ASN A 116 -10.15 1.84 18.30
N ASN A 117 -10.05 2.46 17.14
CA ASN A 117 -8.80 2.79 16.46
C ASN A 117 -7.90 1.55 16.19
N PHE A 118 -8.51 0.40 15.99
CA PHE A 118 -7.78 -0.83 15.66
C PHE A 118 -7.21 -0.74 14.25
N PHE A 119 -5.92 -1.01 14.09
CA PHE A 119 -5.30 -1.17 12.77
C PHE A 119 -4.12 -2.14 12.86
N MET A 120 -4.11 -3.15 12.02
CA MET A 120 -3.01 -4.11 11.89
C MET A 120 -2.40 -3.98 10.50
N GLU A 121 -1.31 -3.20 10.39
CA GLU A 121 -0.60 -3.01 9.11
C GLU A 121 0.25 -4.24 8.78
N VAL A 122 0.05 -4.82 7.60
CA VAL A 122 0.78 -5.96 7.06
C VAL A 122 1.90 -5.46 6.16
N LYS A 123 3.09 -6.04 6.25
CA LYS A 123 4.30 -5.67 5.47
C LYS A 123 4.61 -4.17 5.55
N LYS A 124 4.51 -3.56 6.72
CA LYS A 124 4.71 -2.13 6.94
C LYS A 124 5.98 -1.59 6.27
N ASN A 125 7.07 -2.35 6.34
CA ASN A 125 8.39 -1.92 5.87
C ASN A 125 8.65 -2.22 4.39
N TYR A 126 7.82 -3.04 3.73
CA TYR A 126 7.95 -3.35 2.31
C TYR A 126 7.05 -2.44 1.48
N GLY A 127 7.64 -1.71 0.53
CA GLY A 127 6.87 -0.81 -0.32
C GLY A 127 6.06 0.20 0.49
N ALA A 128 6.68 0.95 1.40
CA ALA A 128 6.02 1.78 2.42
C ALA A 128 5.02 2.83 1.88
N SER A 129 5.08 3.17 0.59
CA SER A 129 4.08 4.02 -0.08
C SER A 129 2.76 3.31 -0.40
N MET A 130 2.70 1.99 -0.18
CA MET A 130 1.47 1.19 -0.23
C MET A 130 1.21 0.64 1.17
N VAL A 131 0.05 0.91 1.71
CA VAL A 131 -0.44 0.37 2.99
C VAL A 131 -1.34 -0.82 2.69
N THR A 132 -1.12 -1.92 3.39
CA THR A 132 -2.01 -3.08 3.43
C THR A 132 -2.22 -3.45 4.88
N GLY A 133 -3.41 -3.85 5.26
CA GLY A 133 -3.70 -4.20 6.65
C GLY A 133 -5.18 -4.41 6.92
N PHE A 134 -5.50 -4.69 8.17
CA PHE A 134 -6.87 -4.96 8.61
C PHE A 134 -7.35 -3.89 9.57
N ILE A 135 -8.59 -3.47 9.39
CA ILE A 135 -9.38 -2.67 10.31
C ILE A 135 -10.61 -3.44 10.74
N ARG A 136 -11.36 -2.88 11.69
CA ARG A 136 -12.70 -3.34 12.04
C ARG A 136 -13.73 -2.24 11.82
N LEU A 137 -14.85 -2.60 11.22
CA LEU A 137 -16.00 -1.70 11.06
C LEU A 137 -17.25 -2.43 11.55
N ASN A 138 -17.84 -1.93 12.60
CA ASN A 138 -19.00 -2.55 13.26
C ASN A 138 -18.74 -4.02 13.65
N GLY A 139 -17.55 -4.29 14.18
CA GLY A 139 -17.13 -5.62 14.59
C GLY A 139 -16.63 -6.54 13.49
N SER A 140 -16.90 -6.23 12.22
CA SER A 140 -16.46 -7.03 11.07
C SER A 140 -15.06 -6.65 10.61
N THR A 141 -14.24 -7.63 10.23
CA THR A 141 -12.91 -7.41 9.68
C THR A 141 -12.99 -6.93 8.22
N VAL A 142 -12.23 -5.89 7.89
CA VAL A 142 -12.11 -5.32 6.55
C VAL A 142 -10.64 -5.23 6.17
N GLY A 143 -10.28 -5.78 5.01
CA GLY A 143 -8.96 -5.61 4.41
C GLY A 143 -8.83 -4.23 3.78
N CYS A 144 -7.68 -3.58 3.98
CA CYS A 144 -7.44 -2.24 3.47
C CYS A 144 -6.22 -2.22 2.57
N VAL A 145 -6.35 -1.53 1.43
CA VAL A 145 -5.25 -1.21 0.51
C VAL A 145 -5.24 0.30 0.30
N ALA A 146 -4.13 0.98 0.58
CA ALA A 146 -4.12 2.43 0.49
C ALA A 146 -2.78 2.99 0.01
N ASN A 147 -2.80 4.10 -0.71
CA ASN A 147 -1.59 4.83 -1.08
C ASN A 147 -1.22 5.81 0.03
N ARG A 148 0.04 5.80 0.45
CA ARG A 148 0.59 6.69 1.48
C ARG A 148 1.71 7.55 0.91
N SER A 149 1.62 8.86 1.10
CA SER A 149 2.64 9.84 0.70
C SER A 149 3.32 10.55 1.87
N GLU A 150 2.81 10.37 3.07
CA GLU A 150 3.32 10.97 4.30
C GLU A 150 3.25 9.96 5.44
N VAL A 151 4.14 10.08 6.41
CA VAL A 151 4.10 9.30 7.66
C VAL A 151 4.12 10.28 8.83
N TYR A 152 3.16 10.14 9.73
CA TYR A 152 3.05 10.93 10.95
C TYR A 152 3.33 10.08 12.17
N GLU A 153 4.09 10.62 13.12
CA GLU A 153 4.29 10.04 14.45
C GLU A 153 4.05 11.12 15.50
N ASN A 154 3.21 10.83 16.48
CA ASN A 154 2.83 11.77 17.55
C ASN A 154 2.30 13.13 17.02
N GLY A 155 1.63 13.13 15.86
CA GLY A 155 1.10 14.33 15.24
C GLY A 155 2.10 15.13 14.40
N GLU A 156 3.35 14.71 14.32
CA GLU A 156 4.39 15.34 13.50
C GLU A 156 4.70 14.50 12.27
N LYS A 157 4.88 15.17 11.11
CA LYS A 157 5.28 14.48 9.88
C LYS A 157 6.76 14.13 9.93
N VAL A 158 7.06 12.82 10.03
CA VAL A 158 8.43 12.29 10.12
C VAL A 158 9.02 11.88 8.77
N GLN A 159 8.17 11.56 7.78
CA GLN A 159 8.64 11.12 6.48
C GLN A 159 7.70 11.57 5.36
N THR A 160 8.28 11.91 4.20
CA THR A 160 7.55 12.09 2.94
C THR A 160 7.91 10.95 1.99
N LEU A 161 6.90 10.35 1.39
CA LEU A 161 7.01 9.28 0.41
C LEU A 161 6.50 9.77 -0.94
N GLU A 162 6.92 9.15 -2.01
CA GLU A 162 6.40 9.45 -3.34
C GLU A 162 4.98 8.90 -3.49
N ALA A 163 4.02 9.76 -3.85
CA ALA A 163 2.64 9.37 -4.13
C ALA A 163 2.54 8.69 -5.52
N ALA A 164 3.27 7.60 -5.69
CA ALA A 164 3.36 6.87 -6.96
C ALA A 164 3.37 5.35 -6.73
N LEU A 165 2.76 4.61 -7.66
CA LEU A 165 2.81 3.15 -7.62
C LEU A 165 4.21 2.66 -7.95
N CYS A 166 4.79 1.87 -7.06
CA CYS A 166 6.05 1.17 -7.27
C CYS A 166 5.84 -0.34 -7.33
N GLY A 167 6.83 -1.06 -7.87
CA GLY A 167 6.74 -2.51 -8.02
C GLY A 167 6.50 -3.25 -6.71
N LYS A 168 7.25 -2.91 -5.63
CA LYS A 168 7.06 -3.49 -4.29
C LYS A 168 5.63 -3.26 -3.76
N GLY A 169 5.09 -2.05 -3.97
CA GLY A 169 3.72 -1.71 -3.55
C GLY A 169 2.66 -2.49 -4.32
N CYS A 170 2.81 -2.63 -5.65
CA CYS A 170 1.88 -3.42 -6.46
C CYS A 170 1.90 -4.90 -6.07
N GLU A 171 3.08 -5.48 -5.84
CA GLU A 171 3.25 -6.87 -5.42
C GLU A 171 2.57 -7.14 -4.07
N LYS A 172 2.89 -6.33 -3.06
CA LYS A 172 2.29 -6.38 -1.73
C LYS A 172 0.76 -6.30 -1.76
N ALA A 173 0.21 -5.33 -2.52
CA ALA A 173 -1.23 -5.16 -2.63
C ALA A 173 -1.89 -6.32 -3.38
N THR A 174 -1.24 -6.87 -4.41
CA THR A 174 -1.74 -8.04 -5.15
C THR A 174 -1.91 -9.24 -4.22
N ASP A 175 -0.86 -9.59 -3.47
CA ASP A 175 -0.88 -10.73 -2.55
C ASP A 175 -1.95 -10.53 -1.47
N PHE A 176 -2.07 -9.32 -0.93
CA PHE A 176 -3.05 -9.00 0.10
C PHE A 176 -4.50 -9.07 -0.39
N ILE A 177 -4.80 -8.59 -1.61
CA ILE A 177 -6.14 -8.68 -2.20
C ILE A 177 -6.52 -10.15 -2.44
N ASN A 178 -5.60 -10.94 -2.99
CA ASN A 178 -5.83 -12.37 -3.21
C ASN A 178 -6.10 -13.10 -1.89
N PHE A 179 -5.38 -12.74 -0.82
CA PHE A 179 -5.66 -13.27 0.52
C PHE A 179 -7.07 -12.86 0.99
N CYS A 180 -7.44 -11.59 0.88
CA CYS A 180 -8.76 -11.12 1.27
C CYS A 180 -9.88 -11.84 0.50
N ASP A 181 -9.70 -12.05 -0.80
CA ASP A 181 -10.66 -12.78 -1.62
C ASP A 181 -10.78 -14.24 -1.20
N ALA A 182 -9.65 -14.92 -0.95
CA ALA A 182 -9.64 -16.30 -0.49
C ALA A 182 -10.35 -16.52 0.86
N PHE A 183 -10.35 -15.51 1.73
CA PHE A 183 -10.96 -15.56 3.06
C PHE A 183 -12.29 -14.77 3.16
N SER A 184 -12.88 -14.40 2.03
CA SER A 184 -14.15 -13.65 1.98
C SER A 184 -14.15 -12.33 2.74
N ILE A 185 -12.97 -11.67 2.85
CA ILE A 185 -12.78 -10.40 3.56
C ILE A 185 -13.05 -9.25 2.59
N PRO A 186 -14.02 -8.34 2.84
CA PRO A 186 -14.27 -7.19 1.99
C PRO A 186 -13.06 -6.25 1.97
N VAL A 187 -12.86 -5.54 0.85
CA VAL A 187 -11.71 -4.68 0.63
C VAL A 187 -12.11 -3.21 0.55
N LEU A 188 -11.51 -2.38 1.41
CA LEU A 188 -11.55 -0.92 1.35
C LEU A 188 -10.24 -0.39 0.73
N THR A 189 -10.38 0.40 -0.35
CA THR A 189 -9.23 1.03 -1.00
C THR A 189 -9.24 2.54 -0.80
N LEU A 190 -8.15 3.13 -0.29
CA LEU A 190 -7.97 4.58 -0.22
C LEU A 190 -6.94 5.02 -1.27
N VAL A 191 -7.35 5.89 -2.19
CA VAL A 191 -6.53 6.29 -3.34
C VAL A 191 -5.92 7.68 -3.15
N ASN A 192 -4.59 7.73 -3.22
CA ASN A 192 -3.79 8.95 -3.32
C ASN A 192 -2.57 8.66 -4.20
N VAL A 193 -2.71 8.73 -5.52
CA VAL A 193 -1.67 8.35 -6.47
C VAL A 193 -1.59 9.31 -7.65
N ASN A 194 -0.37 9.76 -7.97
CA ASN A 194 -0.09 10.70 -9.07
C ASN A 194 0.36 9.99 -10.36
N GLY A 195 0.70 8.71 -10.29
CA GLY A 195 1.20 7.95 -11.42
C GLY A 195 2.02 6.74 -11.01
N TYR A 196 2.81 6.22 -11.92
CA TYR A 196 3.79 5.17 -11.65
C TYR A 196 5.15 5.79 -11.32
N ARG A 197 5.91 5.14 -10.42
CA ARG A 197 7.25 5.61 -10.06
C ARG A 197 8.18 5.58 -11.27
N ALA A 198 8.68 6.74 -11.66
CA ALA A 198 9.50 6.94 -12.84
C ALA A 198 11.01 6.73 -12.55
N THR A 199 11.43 5.48 -12.33
CA THR A 199 12.84 5.11 -12.14
C THR A 199 13.21 3.92 -13.02
N MET A 200 14.49 3.81 -13.39
CA MET A 200 15.01 2.67 -14.15
C MET A 200 14.74 1.31 -13.48
N CYS A 201 14.77 1.28 -12.16
CA CYS A 201 14.44 0.07 -11.39
C CYS A 201 12.95 -0.28 -11.50
N SER A 202 12.09 0.71 -11.39
CA SER A 202 10.65 0.56 -11.51
C SER A 202 10.28 0.11 -12.92
N GLU A 203 10.79 0.79 -13.95
CA GLU A 203 10.47 0.54 -15.36
C GLU A 203 10.68 -0.91 -15.78
N ARG A 204 11.67 -1.59 -15.21
CA ARG A 204 11.94 -3.01 -15.51
C ARG A 204 10.80 -3.96 -15.15
N LYS A 205 9.94 -3.61 -14.21
CA LYS A 205 8.96 -4.53 -13.62
C LYS A 205 7.55 -3.93 -13.47
N ILE A 206 7.41 -2.60 -13.44
CA ILE A 206 6.18 -1.94 -13.03
C ILE A 206 4.97 -2.34 -13.90
N ALA A 207 5.13 -2.40 -15.20
CA ALA A 207 4.05 -2.77 -16.11
C ALA A 207 3.46 -4.14 -15.78
N LYS A 208 4.32 -5.14 -15.49
CA LYS A 208 3.87 -6.48 -15.14
C LYS A 208 3.26 -6.54 -13.74
N LEU A 209 3.83 -5.82 -12.77
CA LEU A 209 3.34 -5.82 -11.39
C LEU A 209 2.05 -5.03 -11.25
N ALA A 210 1.92 -3.90 -11.95
CA ALA A 210 0.67 -3.16 -12.04
C ALA A 210 -0.44 -3.98 -12.73
N ALA A 211 -0.11 -4.73 -13.78
CA ALA A 211 -1.06 -5.63 -14.43
C ALA A 211 -1.55 -6.74 -13.48
N LYS A 212 -0.66 -7.30 -12.64
CA LYS A 212 -1.06 -8.27 -11.59
C LYS A 212 -2.02 -7.66 -10.57
N LEU A 213 -1.73 -6.44 -10.12
CA LEU A 213 -2.62 -5.72 -9.19
C LEU A 213 -3.98 -5.43 -9.84
N THR A 214 -3.97 -4.98 -11.10
CA THR A 214 -5.20 -4.77 -11.88
C THR A 214 -6.02 -6.08 -11.98
N TYR A 215 -5.35 -7.18 -12.26
CA TYR A 215 -5.98 -8.50 -12.33
C TYR A 215 -6.56 -8.93 -10.98
N ALA A 216 -5.81 -8.78 -9.89
CA ALA A 216 -6.28 -9.12 -8.55
C ALA A 216 -7.56 -8.37 -8.18
N TYR A 217 -7.64 -7.06 -8.45
CA TYR A 217 -8.88 -6.30 -8.24
C TYR A 217 -10.04 -6.76 -9.12
N ALA A 218 -9.77 -7.09 -10.38
CA ALA A 218 -10.81 -7.52 -11.31
C ALA A 218 -11.33 -8.94 -11.01
N ASP A 219 -10.45 -9.82 -10.54
CA ASP A 219 -10.75 -11.22 -10.23
C ASP A 219 -11.42 -11.40 -8.86
N ALA A 220 -11.08 -10.55 -7.89
CA ALA A 220 -11.62 -10.62 -6.54
C ALA A 220 -13.15 -10.50 -6.52
N THR A 221 -13.80 -11.46 -5.84
CA THR A 221 -15.26 -11.60 -5.75
C THR A 221 -15.86 -10.94 -4.51
N VAL A 222 -15.02 -10.61 -3.52
CA VAL A 222 -15.44 -9.92 -2.30
C VAL A 222 -15.94 -8.50 -2.57
N PRO A 223 -16.79 -7.94 -1.68
CA PRO A 223 -17.20 -6.54 -1.78
C PRO A 223 -16.00 -5.60 -1.78
N LYS A 224 -15.99 -4.66 -2.73
CA LYS A 224 -14.91 -3.69 -2.94
C LYS A 224 -15.43 -2.27 -2.90
N VAL A 225 -14.93 -1.47 -1.95
CA VAL A 225 -15.23 -0.04 -1.85
C VAL A 225 -13.96 0.75 -2.05
N THR A 226 -14.02 1.75 -2.93
CA THR A 226 -12.89 2.63 -3.20
C THR A 226 -13.21 4.06 -2.85
N VAL A 227 -12.30 4.75 -2.16
CA VAL A 227 -12.43 6.16 -1.80
C VAL A 227 -11.20 6.91 -2.32
N VAL A 228 -11.41 7.86 -3.22
CA VAL A 228 -10.36 8.79 -3.66
C VAL A 228 -10.22 9.87 -2.60
N VAL A 229 -9.17 9.79 -1.80
CA VAL A 229 -8.95 10.73 -0.67
C VAL A 229 -8.17 11.98 -1.08
N LYS A 230 -7.37 11.90 -2.16
CA LYS A 230 -6.64 13.05 -2.68
C LYS A 230 -6.51 12.97 -4.21
N ASN A 231 -5.52 12.26 -4.74
CA ASN A 231 -5.28 12.20 -6.18
C ASN A 231 -5.53 10.79 -6.72
N ALA A 232 -6.14 10.69 -7.92
CA ALA A 232 -6.26 9.47 -8.69
C ALA A 232 -5.95 9.79 -10.16
N LEU A 233 -4.64 9.79 -10.51
CA LEU A 233 -4.20 10.26 -11.80
C LEU A 233 -3.77 9.12 -12.71
N GLY A 234 -4.21 9.21 -13.96
CA GLY A 234 -3.85 8.31 -15.05
C GLY A 234 -4.24 6.85 -14.80
N SER A 235 -3.57 5.96 -15.49
CA SER A 235 -3.79 4.51 -15.35
C SER A 235 -3.38 3.96 -13.97
N ALA A 236 -2.52 4.66 -13.23
CA ALA A 236 -2.19 4.30 -11.86
C ALA A 236 -3.41 4.47 -10.93
N GLY A 237 -4.19 5.56 -11.10
CA GLY A 237 -5.45 5.74 -10.39
C GLY A 237 -6.48 4.65 -10.75
N LEU A 238 -6.55 4.24 -12.02
CA LEU A 238 -7.41 3.14 -12.46
C LEU A 238 -7.01 1.80 -11.82
N THR A 239 -5.71 1.51 -11.74
CA THR A 239 -5.16 0.29 -11.15
C THR A 239 -5.53 0.12 -9.66
N MET A 240 -5.81 1.21 -8.95
CA MET A 240 -6.16 1.20 -7.52
C MET A 240 -7.66 0.94 -7.29
N GLY A 241 -8.18 -0.16 -7.81
CA GLY A 241 -9.54 -0.60 -7.52
C GLY A 241 -10.62 0.36 -8.03
N SER A 242 -10.47 0.88 -9.25
CA SER A 242 -11.46 1.77 -9.86
C SER A 242 -12.79 1.07 -10.16
N LYS A 243 -13.83 1.87 -10.44
CA LYS A 243 -15.12 1.36 -10.90
C LYS A 243 -15.00 0.44 -12.12
N SER A 244 -14.04 0.74 -13.01
CA SER A 244 -13.77 -0.06 -14.20
C SER A 244 -13.19 -1.44 -13.90
N LEU A 245 -12.64 -1.66 -12.70
CA LEU A 245 -12.12 -2.95 -12.23
C LEU A 245 -13.09 -3.69 -11.30
N GLY A 246 -14.35 -3.30 -11.28
CA GLY A 246 -15.37 -4.00 -10.52
C GLY A 246 -15.50 -3.55 -9.06
N ALA A 247 -15.05 -2.34 -8.70
CA ALA A 247 -15.43 -1.77 -7.41
C ALA A 247 -16.94 -1.58 -7.33
N ASP A 248 -17.58 -2.07 -6.27
CA ASP A 248 -19.04 -1.98 -6.09
C ASP A 248 -19.46 -0.55 -5.89
N VAL A 249 -18.70 0.19 -5.06
CA VAL A 249 -18.94 1.62 -4.80
C VAL A 249 -17.62 2.38 -4.85
N VAL A 250 -17.66 3.55 -5.47
CA VAL A 250 -16.52 4.48 -5.52
C VAL A 250 -16.97 5.86 -5.03
N TYR A 251 -16.28 6.36 -4.03
CA TYR A 251 -16.48 7.71 -3.48
C TYR A 251 -15.25 8.57 -3.77
N ALA A 252 -15.43 9.86 -3.77
CA ALA A 252 -14.34 10.84 -3.80
C ALA A 252 -14.59 11.92 -2.73
N TRP A 253 -13.53 12.34 -2.07
CA TRP A 253 -13.61 13.51 -1.18
C TRP A 253 -13.80 14.78 -1.99
N PRO A 254 -14.38 15.86 -1.40
CA PRO A 254 -14.69 17.08 -2.14
C PRO A 254 -13.48 17.74 -2.83
N ASN A 255 -12.28 17.55 -2.26
CA ASN A 255 -11.03 18.09 -2.78
C ASN A 255 -10.18 17.05 -3.55
N ALA A 256 -10.77 15.91 -3.90
CA ALA A 256 -10.08 14.88 -4.67
C ALA A 256 -9.91 15.31 -6.13
N VAL A 257 -8.73 15.02 -6.68
CA VAL A 257 -8.41 15.29 -8.09
C VAL A 257 -8.37 13.98 -8.86
N ILE A 258 -9.26 13.84 -9.83
CA ILE A 258 -9.32 12.67 -10.70
C ILE A 258 -9.05 13.15 -12.12
N GLY A 259 -7.97 12.67 -12.74
CA GLY A 259 -7.56 13.16 -14.06
C GLY A 259 -6.64 12.20 -14.78
N THR A 260 -6.23 12.59 -15.99
CA THR A 260 -5.36 11.76 -16.82
C THR A 260 -3.88 11.86 -16.45
N MET A 261 -3.45 13.01 -15.95
CA MET A 261 -2.05 13.27 -15.61
C MET A 261 -1.95 14.47 -14.66
N ASP A 262 -0.87 14.53 -13.90
CA ASP A 262 -0.53 15.72 -13.13
C ASP A 262 -0.40 16.94 -14.06
N PRO A 263 -1.04 18.08 -13.75
CA PRO A 263 -1.03 19.26 -14.60
C PRO A 263 0.36 19.76 -14.96
N ALA A 264 1.30 19.75 -14.01
CA ALA A 264 2.67 20.21 -14.28
C ALA A 264 3.44 19.25 -15.21
N GLU A 265 3.21 17.95 -15.08
CA GLU A 265 3.81 16.96 -16.00
C GLU A 265 3.15 17.00 -17.38
N ALA A 266 1.83 17.19 -17.46
CA ALA A 266 1.13 17.37 -18.73
C ALA A 266 1.67 18.58 -19.53
N VAL A 267 1.88 19.70 -18.85
CA VAL A 267 2.42 20.92 -19.44
C VAL A 267 3.83 20.72 -20.00
N LYS A 268 4.69 20.03 -19.26
CA LYS A 268 6.07 19.71 -19.74
C LYS A 268 6.07 18.89 -21.02
N ILE A 269 5.08 18.03 -21.22
CA ILE A 269 4.93 17.21 -22.42
C ILE A 269 4.30 18.03 -23.56
N MET A 270 3.19 18.70 -23.29
CA MET A 270 2.41 19.43 -24.31
C MET A 270 3.16 20.63 -24.87
N TYR A 271 3.88 21.35 -24.01
CA TYR A 271 4.59 22.60 -24.36
C TYR A 271 6.11 22.44 -24.36
N ALA A 272 6.64 21.21 -24.54
CA ALA A 272 8.06 20.93 -24.46
C ALA A 272 8.93 21.86 -25.30
N LYS A 273 8.53 22.11 -26.57
CA LYS A 273 9.26 22.97 -27.50
C LYS A 273 9.21 24.46 -27.11
N GLU A 274 8.10 24.90 -26.57
CA GLU A 274 7.90 26.29 -26.15
C GLU A 274 8.70 26.55 -24.86
N ILE A 275 8.70 25.58 -23.94
CA ILE A 275 9.48 25.62 -22.70
C ILE A 275 10.98 25.65 -23.00
N GLU A 276 11.46 24.87 -23.98
CA GLU A 276 12.87 24.85 -24.41
C GLU A 276 13.29 26.18 -25.05
N ALA A 277 12.37 26.88 -25.71
CA ALA A 277 12.60 28.15 -26.37
C ALA A 277 12.39 29.38 -25.47
N ALA A 278 11.89 29.21 -24.25
CA ALA A 278 11.54 30.30 -23.35
C ALA A 278 12.74 30.83 -22.60
N ASP A 279 12.82 32.16 -22.44
CA ASP A 279 13.84 32.82 -21.62
C ASP A 279 13.73 32.45 -20.13
N ASP A 280 12.52 32.21 -19.64
CA ASP A 280 12.23 31.70 -18.28
C ASP A 280 11.29 30.49 -18.36
N ALA A 281 11.89 29.33 -18.48
CA ALA A 281 11.17 28.04 -18.53
C ALA A 281 10.33 27.76 -17.26
N VAL A 282 10.80 28.22 -16.09
CA VAL A 282 10.10 27.97 -14.82
C VAL A 282 8.82 28.79 -14.72
N ALA A 283 8.90 30.08 -15.08
CA ALA A 283 7.73 30.96 -15.11
C ALA A 283 6.68 30.45 -16.12
N MET A 284 7.13 30.04 -17.31
CA MET A 284 6.25 29.50 -18.35
C MET A 284 5.55 28.20 -17.90
N ILE A 285 6.28 27.26 -17.28
CA ILE A 285 5.67 26.04 -16.75
C ILE A 285 4.60 26.38 -15.72
N LYS A 286 4.88 27.30 -14.81
CA LYS A 286 3.92 27.73 -13.77
C LYS A 286 2.65 28.33 -14.37
N GLU A 287 2.80 29.23 -15.35
CA GLU A 287 1.68 29.86 -16.04
C GLU A 287 0.81 28.82 -16.77
N LYS A 288 1.42 27.97 -17.59
CA LYS A 288 0.72 26.92 -18.33
C LYS A 288 0.11 25.87 -17.43
N THR A 289 0.71 25.55 -16.31
CA THR A 289 0.14 24.66 -15.30
C THR A 289 -1.15 25.24 -14.70
N ALA A 290 -1.16 26.55 -14.40
CA ALA A 290 -2.35 27.23 -13.90
C ALA A 290 -3.48 27.26 -14.95
N GLU A 291 -3.16 27.55 -16.21
CA GLU A 291 -4.11 27.50 -17.32
C GLU A 291 -4.69 26.08 -17.49
N TYR A 292 -3.87 25.06 -17.51
CA TYR A 292 -4.29 23.66 -17.67
C TYR A 292 -5.16 23.19 -16.50
N THR A 293 -4.79 23.55 -15.26
CA THR A 293 -5.58 23.23 -14.06
C THR A 293 -6.97 23.88 -14.10
N ALA A 294 -7.08 25.11 -14.63
CA ALA A 294 -8.35 25.80 -14.74
C ALA A 294 -9.27 25.21 -15.84
N MET A 295 -8.75 24.39 -16.74
CA MET A 295 -9.51 23.71 -17.78
C MET A 295 -10.02 22.31 -17.38
N GLN A 296 -9.51 21.74 -16.27
CA GLN A 296 -9.96 20.46 -15.71
C GLN A 296 -11.05 20.66 -14.63
#